data_5ac0555484474199a93ec0d7f1c27c8c
#
_entry.id   5ac0555484474199a93ec0d7f1c27c8c
#
_cell.length_a   1.000
_cell.length_b   1.000
_cell.length_c   1.000
_cell.angle_alpha   90.00
_cell.angle_beta   90.00
_cell.angle_gamma   90.00
#
_symmetry.space_group_name_H-M   'P 1'
#
loop_
_entity.id
_entity.type
_entity.pdbx_description
1 polymer ?
#
loop_
_entity_poly.entity_id
_entity_poly.type
_entity_poly.pdbx_seq_one_letter_code
_entity_poly.pdbx_strand_id
1 'polypeptide(L)'
;MPATLAISKKAGEHSGQVTRASSRSGVSYVIMTESRHSDNTSNDGGMAGRDASPANHGSAKAPHRERAVHGLHGVDGVVEALASQRYVTDRSLATALYLSLALPKPLLLEGEAGVGKTEIAKALSAITGAPLIRLQCYEGLDIAHAVYEWDYSRQMLHIRMLEAQAGAGGSMDADDLFGPRFLVRRPLLQAIEATREMPPVLLIDELDRADDEFDAFLLELLSDWQVTIPELGTIKATVPPMVIITSNRTRELHDALKRRCLYHWIEYPTVQKELEIIAARIPDAPKPLSVQIATFVQALRKEDLWKVPGVAETLDWTAAMIALGIEELKNPIVLDTLGTLLKHQEDVVRVQRDLYPRLVGEVASGSDVRP
;
A
#
# COMPACT_ATOMS: atom_id res chain seq x y z
N MET A 1 25.92 30.44 -33.61
CA MET A 1 26.15 29.71 -34.86
C MET A 1 25.65 28.30 -34.66
N PRO A 2 24.56 27.88 -35.27
CA PRO A 2 24.08 26.49 -35.17
C PRO A 2 24.72 25.62 -36.24
N ALA A 3 25.21 24.44 -35.82
CA ALA A 3 25.72 23.43 -36.73
C ALA A 3 24.55 22.62 -37.30
N THR A 4 24.41 22.67 -38.63
CA THR A 4 23.42 21.93 -39.40
C THR A 4 23.93 20.54 -39.68
N LEU A 5 23.27 19.49 -39.14
CA LEU A 5 23.55 18.12 -39.53
C LEU A 5 22.54 17.71 -40.63
N ALA A 6 23.05 17.36 -41.80
CA ALA A 6 22.27 16.86 -42.91
C ALA A 6 22.03 15.37 -42.76
N ILE A 7 20.75 14.95 -42.77
CA ILE A 7 20.37 13.55 -42.85
C ILE A 7 19.78 13.26 -44.23
N SER A 8 20.42 12.31 -44.92
CA SER A 8 20.04 11.78 -46.22
C SER A 8 18.69 11.01 -46.14
N LYS A 9 17.79 11.36 -47.05
CA LYS A 9 16.52 10.68 -47.32
C LYS A 9 16.75 9.34 -48.02
N LYS A 10 16.19 8.25 -47.46
CA LYS A 10 15.75 7.12 -48.29
C LYS A 10 14.26 6.90 -48.02
N ALA A 11 13.51 6.94 -49.10
CA ALA A 11 12.06 6.83 -49.09
C ALA A 11 11.56 5.42 -48.85
N GLY A 12 10.55 5.30 -48.04
CA GLY A 12 9.66 4.15 -47.92
C GLY A 12 8.33 4.68 -47.39
N GLU A 13 7.31 4.66 -48.19
CA GLU A 13 5.97 5.16 -47.93
C GLU A 13 5.26 4.32 -46.86
N HIS A 14 4.92 4.93 -45.71
CA HIS A 14 3.80 4.53 -44.89
C HIS A 14 3.18 5.76 -44.21
N SER A 15 1.90 6.01 -44.53
CA SER A 15 1.13 7.13 -44.02
C SER A 15 0.64 6.82 -42.59
N GLY A 16 1.26 7.45 -41.60
CA GLY A 16 0.75 7.55 -40.24
C GLY A 16 0.45 9.01 -39.89
N GLN A 17 -0.70 9.29 -39.36
CA GLN A 17 -1.06 10.65 -38.90
C GLN A 17 -0.22 11.03 -37.67
N VAL A 18 0.45 12.15 -37.75
CA VAL A 18 1.24 12.75 -36.66
C VAL A 18 0.42 13.90 -36.07
N THR A 19 -0.01 13.74 -34.82
CA THR A 19 -0.63 14.83 -34.07
C THR A 19 0.42 15.44 -33.13
N ARG A 20 0.66 16.75 -33.26
CA ARG A 20 1.58 17.49 -32.38
C ARG A 20 0.81 18.06 -31.20
N ALA A 21 1.18 17.65 -29.98
CA ALA A 21 0.80 18.33 -28.75
C ALA A 21 2.01 19.10 -28.21
N SER A 22 1.85 20.40 -27.95
CA SER A 22 2.88 21.29 -27.41
C SER A 22 2.59 21.53 -25.91
N SER A 23 3.53 21.17 -25.01
CA SER A 23 3.47 21.61 -23.64
C SER A 23 4.43 22.74 -23.33
N ARG A 24 4.14 23.57 -22.34
CA ARG A 24 4.88 24.80 -21.99
C ARG A 24 6.30 24.56 -21.43
N SER A 25 6.78 23.35 -21.36
CA SER A 25 8.09 22.99 -20.78
C SER A 25 9.16 22.53 -21.76
N GLY A 26 8.97 22.69 -23.07
CA GLY A 26 10.05 22.58 -24.07
C GLY A 26 10.59 21.19 -24.37
N VAL A 27 9.96 20.10 -23.85
CA VAL A 27 10.35 18.72 -24.15
C VAL A 27 9.26 18.08 -25.01
N SER A 28 9.64 17.65 -26.24
CA SER A 28 8.72 17.02 -27.19
C SER A 28 8.87 15.50 -27.12
N TYR A 29 7.78 14.80 -26.86
CA TYR A 29 7.69 13.34 -26.95
C TYR A 29 6.99 12.93 -28.24
N VAL A 30 7.51 11.89 -28.90
CA VAL A 30 6.89 11.27 -30.07
C VAL A 30 6.25 9.95 -29.61
N ILE A 31 4.94 9.86 -29.70
CA ILE A 31 4.19 8.63 -29.43
C ILE A 31 3.91 7.95 -30.77
N MET A 32 4.44 6.74 -30.96
CA MET A 32 4.07 5.85 -32.06
C MET A 32 3.03 4.85 -31.57
N THR A 33 1.84 4.89 -32.17
CA THR A 33 0.80 3.88 -31.96
C THR A 33 0.77 2.94 -33.16
N GLU A 34 1.08 1.67 -32.97
CA GLU A 34 0.86 0.61 -33.95
C GLU A 34 -0.59 0.11 -33.87
N SER A 35 -1.37 0.29 -34.93
CA SER A 35 -2.67 -0.35 -35.11
C SER A 35 -2.50 -1.67 -35.88
N ARG A 36 -2.75 -2.80 -35.22
CA ARG A 36 -2.87 -4.09 -35.90
C ARG A 36 -4.25 -4.20 -36.55
N HIS A 37 -4.25 -4.29 -37.87
CA HIS A 37 -5.41 -4.74 -38.65
C HIS A 37 -5.43 -6.26 -38.64
N SER A 38 -6.54 -6.84 -38.25
CA SER A 38 -6.86 -8.25 -38.42
C SER A 38 -7.67 -8.41 -39.71
N ASP A 39 -7.06 -8.96 -40.74
CA ASP A 39 -7.75 -9.43 -41.95
C ASP A 39 -8.51 -10.72 -41.67
N ASN A 40 -9.81 -10.65 -41.93
CA ASN A 40 -10.75 -11.78 -41.88
C ASN A 40 -11.06 -12.19 -43.33
N THR A 41 -10.45 -13.28 -43.79
CA THR A 41 -10.87 -13.90 -45.06
C THR A 41 -11.74 -15.09 -44.78
N SER A 42 -12.99 -14.94 -45.19
CA SER A 42 -13.99 -15.98 -45.37
C SER A 42 -13.54 -17.02 -46.41
N ASN A 43 -13.76 -18.29 -46.12
CA ASN A 43 -13.93 -19.28 -47.17
C ASN A 43 -15.12 -20.21 -46.87
N ASP A 44 -15.94 -20.33 -47.92
CA ASP A 44 -17.23 -20.99 -48.02
C ASP A 44 -17.02 -22.48 -48.43
N GLY A 45 -17.91 -23.35 -48.04
CA GLY A 45 -17.99 -24.65 -48.75
C GLY A 45 -18.45 -25.88 -47.98
N GLY A 46 -19.74 -26.16 -47.96
CA GLY A 46 -20.23 -27.47 -48.39
C GLY A 46 -20.66 -28.57 -47.38
N MET A 47 -21.94 -28.62 -47.15
CA MET A 47 -22.86 -29.82 -47.12
C MET A 47 -22.49 -31.10 -46.33
N ALA A 48 -23.42 -31.48 -45.52
CA ALA A 48 -24.22 -32.73 -45.42
C ALA A 48 -24.28 -33.40 -44.04
N GLY A 49 -25.37 -33.29 -43.39
CA GLY A 49 -26.37 -34.21 -42.91
C GLY A 49 -25.98 -35.36 -41.97
N ARG A 50 -26.59 -35.35 -40.78
CA ARG A 50 -27.47 -36.39 -40.22
C ARG A 50 -27.63 -36.31 -38.69
N ASP A 51 -28.87 -36.36 -38.33
CA ASP A 51 -29.49 -36.72 -37.05
C ASP A 51 -28.65 -37.28 -35.91
N ALA A 52 -28.80 -36.67 -34.72
CA ALA A 52 -28.84 -37.39 -33.45
C ALA A 52 -29.48 -36.52 -32.33
N SER A 53 -30.41 -37.11 -31.62
CA SER A 53 -31.23 -36.63 -30.52
C SER A 53 -30.50 -35.89 -29.38
N PRO A 54 -31.24 -35.07 -28.58
CA PRO A 54 -30.65 -34.27 -27.52
C PRO A 54 -30.38 -35.13 -26.27
N ALA A 55 -29.12 -35.32 -25.97
CA ALA A 55 -28.71 -35.82 -24.65
C ALA A 55 -28.77 -34.65 -23.64
N ASN A 56 -29.65 -34.80 -22.68
CA ASN A 56 -29.85 -33.96 -21.53
C ASN A 56 -28.57 -34.01 -20.62
N HIS A 57 -27.64 -33.09 -20.79
CA HIS A 57 -26.56 -32.89 -19.85
C HIS A 57 -26.95 -31.75 -18.88
N GLY A 58 -27.60 -32.15 -17.80
CA GLY A 58 -27.67 -31.38 -16.58
C GLY A 58 -26.24 -31.11 -16.11
N SER A 59 -25.67 -29.98 -16.52
CA SER A 59 -24.43 -29.45 -15.97
C SER A 59 -24.71 -29.04 -14.53
N ALA A 60 -24.52 -29.96 -13.59
CA ALA A 60 -24.34 -29.62 -12.20
C ALA A 60 -23.09 -28.72 -12.14
N LYS A 61 -23.29 -27.39 -11.95
CA LYS A 61 -22.22 -26.47 -11.59
C LYS A 61 -21.52 -27.06 -10.37
N ALA A 62 -20.30 -27.57 -10.58
CA ALA A 62 -19.41 -27.90 -9.47
C ALA A 62 -19.33 -26.68 -8.55
N PRO A 63 -19.38 -26.85 -7.22
CA PRO A 63 -19.23 -25.75 -6.30
C PRO A 63 -17.89 -25.06 -6.64
N HIS A 64 -17.93 -23.75 -6.84
CA HIS A 64 -16.71 -22.94 -6.99
C HIS A 64 -15.86 -23.20 -5.75
N ARG A 65 -14.89 -24.12 -5.84
CA ARG A 65 -13.84 -24.25 -4.85
C ARG A 65 -13.10 -22.92 -4.86
N GLU A 66 -13.26 -22.14 -3.80
CA GLU A 66 -12.46 -20.95 -3.56
C GLU A 66 -11.00 -21.36 -3.70
N ARG A 67 -10.31 -20.72 -4.65
CA ARG A 67 -8.90 -21.01 -4.88
C ARG A 67 -8.12 -20.52 -3.66
N ALA A 68 -7.32 -21.38 -3.05
CA ALA A 68 -6.35 -20.93 -2.05
C ALA A 68 -5.37 -19.96 -2.72
N VAL A 69 -5.26 -18.76 -2.17
CA VAL A 69 -4.36 -17.72 -2.63
C VAL A 69 -3.34 -17.49 -1.52
N HIS A 70 -2.07 -17.73 -1.78
CA HIS A 70 -1.01 -17.63 -0.77
C HIS A 70 -1.30 -18.40 0.53
N GLY A 71 -1.95 -19.58 0.44
CA GLY A 71 -2.32 -20.38 1.60
C GLY A 71 -3.62 -19.94 2.30
N LEU A 72 -4.28 -18.87 1.84
CA LEU A 72 -5.53 -18.37 2.37
C LEU A 72 -6.73 -18.97 1.60
N HIS A 73 -7.65 -19.58 2.32
CA HIS A 73 -8.83 -20.25 1.77
C HIS A 73 -10.08 -19.37 1.93
N GLY A 74 -10.38 -18.56 0.92
CA GLY A 74 -11.55 -17.69 0.93
C GLY A 74 -11.47 -16.53 1.92
N VAL A 75 -12.57 -15.83 2.07
CA VAL A 75 -12.67 -14.66 2.96
C VAL A 75 -12.55 -15.05 4.44
N ASP A 76 -13.18 -16.16 4.82
CA ASP A 76 -13.16 -16.62 6.22
C ASP A 76 -11.75 -17.05 6.63
N GLY A 77 -10.98 -17.69 5.74
CA GLY A 77 -9.57 -17.99 5.98
C GLY A 77 -8.70 -16.74 6.16
N VAL A 78 -9.04 -15.63 5.49
CA VAL A 78 -8.35 -14.34 5.72
C VAL A 78 -8.69 -13.78 7.10
N VAL A 79 -9.96 -13.85 7.53
CA VAL A 79 -10.37 -13.41 8.88
C VAL A 79 -9.61 -14.18 9.96
N GLU A 80 -9.58 -15.50 9.86
CA GLU A 80 -8.88 -16.37 10.82
C GLU A 80 -7.37 -16.10 10.84
N ALA A 81 -6.76 -15.95 9.66
CA ALA A 81 -5.34 -15.67 9.53
C ALA A 81 -4.97 -14.30 10.13
N LEU A 82 -5.76 -13.25 9.87
CA LEU A 82 -5.54 -11.93 10.49
C LEU A 82 -5.72 -11.99 12.00
N ALA A 83 -6.74 -12.70 12.50
CA ALA A 83 -6.96 -12.88 13.92
C ALA A 83 -5.78 -13.60 14.61
N SER A 84 -5.13 -14.58 13.94
CA SER A 84 -3.92 -15.24 14.44
C SER A 84 -2.76 -14.26 14.64
N GLN A 85 -2.73 -13.16 13.89
CA GLN A 85 -1.77 -12.06 14.02
C GLN A 85 -2.27 -10.94 14.94
N ARG A 86 -3.31 -11.20 15.74
CA ARG A 86 -3.93 -10.22 16.65
C ARG A 86 -4.45 -8.96 15.91
N TYR A 87 -4.83 -9.13 14.65
CA TYR A 87 -5.47 -8.08 13.87
C TYR A 87 -6.97 -8.36 13.76
N VAL A 88 -7.78 -7.53 14.43
CA VAL A 88 -9.24 -7.63 14.40
C VAL A 88 -9.76 -6.99 13.12
N THR A 89 -10.38 -7.78 12.27
CA THR A 89 -10.91 -7.32 10.98
C THR A 89 -12.42 -7.56 10.88
N ASP A 90 -13.09 -6.77 10.04
CA ASP A 90 -14.43 -7.06 9.58
C ASP A 90 -14.39 -7.86 8.27
N ARG A 91 -15.54 -8.44 7.91
CA ARG A 91 -15.68 -9.25 6.69
C ARG A 91 -15.43 -8.44 5.41
N SER A 92 -15.74 -7.14 5.41
CA SER A 92 -15.58 -6.28 4.25
C SER A 92 -14.10 -6.04 3.92
N LEU A 93 -13.28 -5.75 4.93
CA LEU A 93 -11.84 -5.61 4.77
C LEU A 93 -11.18 -6.95 4.39
N ALA A 94 -11.58 -8.05 5.03
CA ALA A 94 -11.09 -9.39 4.67
C ALA A 94 -11.44 -9.76 3.22
N THR A 95 -12.63 -9.37 2.76
CA THR A 95 -13.04 -9.56 1.36
C THR A 95 -12.18 -8.74 0.39
N ALA A 96 -11.95 -7.46 0.70
CA ALA A 96 -11.12 -6.60 -0.12
C ALA A 96 -9.67 -7.13 -0.20
N LEU A 97 -9.12 -7.58 0.91
CA LEU A 97 -7.79 -8.18 0.97
C LEU A 97 -7.72 -9.49 0.16
N TYR A 98 -8.69 -10.40 0.35
CA TYR A 98 -8.75 -11.64 -0.43
C TYR A 98 -8.82 -11.37 -1.93
N LEU A 99 -9.67 -10.44 -2.35
CA LEU A 99 -9.80 -10.07 -3.76
C LEU A 99 -8.52 -9.42 -4.31
N SER A 100 -7.84 -8.60 -3.53
CA SER A 100 -6.56 -8.00 -3.90
C SER A 100 -5.51 -9.07 -4.24
N LEU A 101 -5.45 -10.12 -3.45
CA LEU A 101 -4.54 -11.24 -3.66
C LEU A 101 -4.98 -12.14 -4.84
N ALA A 102 -6.28 -12.38 -4.98
CA ALA A 102 -6.83 -13.25 -6.02
C ALA A 102 -6.79 -12.63 -7.43
N LEU A 103 -6.86 -11.29 -7.52
CA LEU A 103 -6.89 -10.53 -8.79
C LEU A 103 -5.56 -9.85 -9.11
N PRO A 104 -4.46 -10.12 -8.43
CA PRO A 104 -3.20 -9.39 -8.29
C PRO A 104 -3.34 -7.88 -8.51
N LYS A 105 -4.18 -7.23 -7.69
CA LYS A 105 -4.42 -5.78 -7.73
C LYS A 105 -3.96 -5.13 -6.42
N PRO A 106 -3.39 -3.92 -6.45
CA PRO A 106 -3.11 -3.16 -5.24
C PRO A 106 -4.37 -2.94 -4.41
N LEU A 107 -4.26 -3.01 -3.09
CA LEU A 107 -5.32 -2.63 -2.16
C LEU A 107 -5.02 -1.26 -1.58
N LEU A 108 -5.85 -0.27 -1.92
CA LEU A 108 -5.81 1.07 -1.33
C LEU A 108 -6.67 1.10 -0.07
N LEU A 109 -6.03 1.38 1.05
CA LEU A 109 -6.65 1.55 2.35
C LEU A 109 -6.66 3.03 2.72
N GLU A 110 -7.82 3.64 2.72
CA GLU A 110 -8.02 5.00 3.22
C GLU A 110 -8.71 4.97 4.59
N GLY A 111 -8.57 6.01 5.36
CA GLY A 111 -9.19 6.19 6.67
C GLY A 111 -8.39 7.14 7.55
N GLU A 112 -8.92 7.42 8.73
CA GLU A 112 -8.30 8.32 9.69
C GLU A 112 -6.93 7.81 10.18
N ALA A 113 -6.12 8.71 10.75
CA ALA A 113 -4.84 8.32 11.34
C ALA A 113 -5.06 7.38 12.54
N GLY A 114 -4.16 6.40 12.70
CA GLY A 114 -4.19 5.51 13.86
C GLY A 114 -5.24 4.40 13.83
N VAL A 115 -5.98 4.19 12.73
CA VAL A 115 -6.98 3.09 12.61
C VAL A 115 -6.38 1.72 12.26
N GLY A 116 -5.06 1.63 12.06
CA GLY A 116 -4.37 0.35 11.85
C GLY A 116 -4.16 -0.04 10.38
N LYS A 117 -4.18 0.90 9.42
CA LYS A 117 -3.95 0.65 7.98
C LYS A 117 -2.62 -0.06 7.70
N THR A 118 -1.52 0.45 8.25
CA THR A 118 -0.16 -0.08 8.07
C THR A 118 0.01 -1.48 8.67
N GLU A 119 -0.72 -1.79 9.76
CA GLU A 119 -0.64 -3.09 10.44
C GLU A 119 -1.13 -4.26 9.56
N ILE A 120 -2.03 -4.01 8.60
CA ILE A 120 -2.51 -5.03 7.65
C ILE A 120 -1.36 -5.61 6.83
N ALA A 121 -0.45 -4.75 6.34
CA ALA A 121 0.70 -5.21 5.56
C ALA A 121 1.67 -6.05 6.40
N LYS A 122 1.88 -5.69 7.68
CA LYS A 122 2.68 -6.47 8.61
C LYS A 122 2.04 -7.83 8.91
N ALA A 123 0.72 -7.83 9.18
CA ALA A 123 -0.02 -9.05 9.40
C ALA A 123 0.02 -9.98 8.16
N LEU A 124 -0.17 -9.41 6.96
CA LEU A 124 -0.09 -10.17 5.71
C LEU A 124 1.30 -10.79 5.50
N SER A 125 2.38 -10.02 5.73
CA SER A 125 3.76 -10.52 5.69
C SER A 125 3.98 -11.68 6.67
N ALA A 126 3.49 -11.56 7.91
CA ALA A 126 3.62 -12.60 8.92
C ALA A 126 2.81 -13.87 8.56
N ILE A 127 1.59 -13.72 8.02
CA ILE A 127 0.72 -14.82 7.59
C ILE A 127 1.35 -15.59 6.43
N THR A 128 1.85 -14.87 5.43
CA THR A 128 2.39 -15.48 4.20
C THR A 128 3.84 -15.91 4.34
N GLY A 129 4.58 -15.42 5.35
CA GLY A 129 6.02 -15.59 5.45
C GLY A 129 6.82 -14.78 4.41
N ALA A 130 6.13 -13.94 3.62
CA ALA A 130 6.74 -13.10 2.60
C ALA A 130 7.46 -11.90 3.23
N PRO A 131 8.61 -11.45 2.68
CA PRO A 131 9.29 -10.26 3.20
C PRO A 131 8.43 -9.01 3.01
N LEU A 132 8.39 -8.16 4.04
CA LEU A 132 7.75 -6.85 3.98
C LEU A 132 8.76 -5.82 3.46
N ILE A 133 8.43 -5.19 2.34
CA ILE A 133 9.16 -4.07 1.78
C ILE A 133 8.31 -2.82 1.97
N ARG A 134 8.82 -1.81 2.67
CA ARG A 134 8.08 -0.58 2.97
C ARG A 134 8.68 0.61 2.25
N LEU A 135 7.84 1.35 1.53
CA LEU A 135 8.10 2.69 1.03
C LEU A 135 7.26 3.67 1.85
N GLN A 136 7.91 4.48 2.70
CA GLN A 136 7.26 5.59 3.39
C GLN A 136 7.24 6.79 2.46
N CYS A 137 6.04 7.29 2.13
CA CYS A 137 5.90 8.49 1.31
C CYS A 137 6.05 9.77 2.16
N TYR A 138 6.63 10.80 1.55
CA TYR A 138 6.82 12.12 2.12
C TYR A 138 6.86 13.17 1.00
N GLU A 139 6.67 14.43 1.34
CA GLU A 139 6.73 15.54 0.39
C GLU A 139 8.09 15.64 -0.29
N GLY A 140 8.11 15.71 -1.62
CA GLY A 140 9.35 15.71 -2.41
C GLY A 140 9.99 14.33 -2.60
N LEU A 141 9.24 13.24 -2.36
CA LEU A 141 9.72 11.90 -2.70
C LEU A 141 9.88 11.74 -4.20
N ASP A 142 11.10 11.54 -4.66
CA ASP A 142 11.43 11.33 -6.05
C ASP A 142 11.69 9.86 -6.41
N ILE A 143 11.87 9.61 -7.71
CA ILE A 143 12.12 8.27 -8.25
C ILE A 143 13.45 7.71 -7.71
N ALA A 144 14.47 8.54 -7.51
CA ALA A 144 15.78 8.10 -7.02
C ALA A 144 15.68 7.54 -5.59
N HIS A 145 14.83 8.11 -4.75
CA HIS A 145 14.60 7.61 -3.39
C HIS A 145 13.61 6.43 -3.33
N ALA A 146 12.74 6.30 -4.33
CA ALA A 146 11.72 5.24 -4.35
C ALA A 146 12.17 3.98 -5.11
N VAL A 147 12.94 4.12 -6.20
CA VAL A 147 13.27 3.03 -7.14
C VAL A 147 14.74 2.61 -7.04
N TYR A 148 15.66 3.50 -7.40
CA TYR A 148 17.09 3.23 -7.38
C TYR A 148 17.91 4.50 -7.31
N GLU A 149 19.13 4.35 -6.86
CA GLU A 149 20.15 5.38 -6.83
C GLU A 149 21.51 4.77 -7.19
N TRP A 150 22.37 5.54 -7.85
CA TRP A 150 23.75 5.12 -8.08
C TRP A 150 24.62 5.48 -6.87
N ASP A 151 25.40 4.51 -6.36
CA ASP A 151 26.37 4.72 -5.30
C ASP A 151 27.60 5.47 -5.83
N TYR A 152 27.45 6.77 -6.04
CA TYR A 152 28.52 7.62 -6.57
C TYR A 152 29.79 7.59 -5.71
N SER A 153 29.67 7.47 -4.40
CA SER A 153 30.81 7.38 -3.48
C SER A 153 31.62 6.13 -3.76
N ARG A 154 30.96 5.01 -3.96
CA ARG A 154 31.57 3.73 -4.25
C ARG A 154 32.12 3.68 -5.67
N GLN A 155 31.46 4.29 -6.64
CA GLN A 155 31.97 4.47 -8.01
C GLN A 155 33.27 5.29 -7.99
N MET A 156 33.31 6.42 -7.30
CA MET A 156 34.49 7.28 -7.19
C MET A 156 35.66 6.56 -6.53
N LEU A 157 35.39 5.81 -5.45
CA LEU A 157 36.45 5.00 -4.81
C LEU A 157 37.00 3.95 -5.77
N HIS A 158 36.12 3.30 -6.53
CA HIS A 158 36.52 2.29 -7.51
C HIS A 158 37.38 2.88 -8.64
N ILE A 159 37.02 4.05 -9.17
CA ILE A 159 37.82 4.78 -10.16
C ILE A 159 39.23 5.05 -9.60
N ARG A 160 39.34 5.60 -8.40
CA ARG A 160 40.66 5.88 -7.78
C ARG A 160 41.50 4.63 -7.56
N MET A 161 40.86 3.51 -7.21
CA MET A 161 41.57 2.24 -7.06
C MET A 161 42.09 1.71 -8.40
N LEU A 162 41.31 1.85 -9.47
CA LEU A 162 41.75 1.47 -10.83
C LEU A 162 42.88 2.37 -11.33
N GLU A 163 42.78 3.68 -11.14
CA GLU A 163 43.87 4.61 -11.48
C GLU A 163 45.18 4.27 -10.76
N ALA A 164 45.11 3.89 -9.50
CA ALA A 164 46.27 3.47 -8.71
C ALA A 164 46.89 2.14 -9.19
N GLN A 165 46.08 1.25 -9.72
CA GLN A 165 46.54 -0.10 -10.21
C GLN A 165 47.02 -0.06 -11.66
N ALA A 166 46.42 0.75 -12.52
CA ALA A 166 46.65 0.71 -13.97
C ALA A 166 47.94 1.43 -14.40
N GLY A 167 48.55 2.29 -13.57
CA GLY A 167 49.61 3.16 -14.08
C GLY A 167 49.07 4.01 -15.26
N ALA A 168 49.90 4.74 -15.98
CA ALA A 168 49.48 5.72 -16.99
C ALA A 168 48.89 5.10 -18.31
N GLY A 169 48.17 3.99 -18.29
CA GLY A 169 47.70 3.34 -19.52
C GLY A 169 46.41 2.50 -19.47
N GLY A 170 45.71 2.46 -18.32
CA GLY A 170 44.48 1.66 -18.26
C GLY A 170 43.26 2.45 -18.84
N SER A 171 42.61 1.92 -19.87
CA SER A 171 41.31 2.44 -20.32
C SER A 171 40.21 1.88 -19.39
N MET A 172 39.41 2.75 -18.80
CA MET A 172 38.24 2.39 -18.02
C MET A 172 37.03 2.32 -18.95
N ASP A 173 36.31 1.19 -18.92
CA ASP A 173 35.02 1.10 -19.60
C ASP A 173 33.95 1.81 -18.74
N ALA A 174 33.25 2.79 -19.32
CA ALA A 174 32.19 3.50 -18.61
C ALA A 174 31.06 2.57 -18.18
N ASP A 175 30.83 1.48 -18.91
CA ASP A 175 29.82 0.46 -18.60
C ASP A 175 30.12 -0.27 -17.28
N ASP A 176 31.39 -0.38 -16.89
CA ASP A 176 31.77 -0.98 -15.61
C ASP A 176 31.32 -0.16 -14.39
N LEU A 177 31.09 1.17 -14.55
CA LEU A 177 30.67 2.05 -13.46
C LEU A 177 29.16 2.01 -13.22
N PHE A 178 28.38 1.67 -14.22
CA PHE A 178 26.92 1.60 -14.12
C PHE A 178 26.43 0.15 -14.04
N GLY A 179 27.28 -0.75 -13.55
CA GLY A 179 26.91 -2.13 -13.30
C GLY A 179 26.09 -2.33 -12.02
N PRO A 180 25.41 -3.49 -11.87
CA PRO A 180 24.54 -3.81 -10.73
C PRO A 180 25.20 -3.71 -9.36
N ARG A 181 26.54 -3.72 -9.27
CA ARG A 181 27.34 -3.58 -8.04
C ARG A 181 27.31 -2.18 -7.42
N PHE A 182 26.98 -1.16 -8.23
CA PHE A 182 26.87 0.23 -7.79
C PHE A 182 25.42 0.71 -7.70
N LEU A 183 24.48 -0.17 -8.04
CA LEU A 183 23.06 0.14 -7.94
C LEU A 183 22.56 -0.04 -6.51
N VAL A 184 22.14 1.03 -5.88
CA VAL A 184 21.42 1.01 -4.62
C VAL A 184 19.95 0.76 -4.92
N ARG A 185 19.46 -0.43 -4.59
CA ARG A 185 18.06 -0.82 -4.80
C ARG A 185 17.19 -0.17 -3.74
N ARG A 186 16.25 0.64 -4.15
CA ARG A 186 15.24 1.25 -3.29
C ARG A 186 13.99 0.38 -3.24
N PRO A 187 13.00 0.64 -2.34
CA PRO A 187 11.90 -0.29 -2.07
C PRO A 187 11.13 -0.78 -3.29
N LEU A 188 10.83 0.09 -4.27
CA LEU A 188 10.06 -0.31 -5.44
C LEU A 188 10.85 -1.28 -6.33
N LEU A 189 12.13 -1.02 -6.56
CA LEU A 189 12.98 -1.94 -7.34
C LEU A 189 13.19 -3.26 -6.59
N GLN A 190 13.39 -3.22 -5.27
CA GLN A 190 13.49 -4.45 -4.46
C GLN A 190 12.25 -5.32 -4.61
N ALA A 191 11.05 -4.71 -4.63
CA ALA A 191 9.80 -5.44 -4.78
C ALA A 191 9.64 -6.05 -6.17
N ILE A 192 10.11 -5.37 -7.23
CA ILE A 192 10.06 -5.86 -8.62
C ILE A 192 11.07 -6.96 -8.87
N GLU A 193 12.32 -6.80 -8.39
CA GLU A 193 13.39 -7.79 -8.58
C GLU A 193 13.23 -9.05 -7.72
N ALA A 194 12.33 -9.05 -6.75
CA ALA A 194 12.10 -10.20 -5.88
C ALA A 194 11.55 -11.40 -6.68
N THR A 195 12.42 -12.08 -7.37
CA THR A 195 12.16 -13.32 -8.13
C THR A 195 12.13 -14.50 -7.16
N ARG A 196 10.98 -14.78 -6.54
CA ARG A 196 10.90 -15.89 -5.58
C ARG A 196 9.61 -16.65 -5.75
N GLU A 197 9.59 -17.86 -5.25
CA GLU A 197 8.39 -18.70 -5.10
C GLU A 197 7.25 -17.97 -4.36
N MET A 198 7.60 -16.99 -3.53
CA MET A 198 6.67 -16.14 -2.79
C MET A 198 6.98 -14.65 -3.04
N PRO A 199 6.05 -13.91 -3.69
CA PRO A 199 6.22 -12.48 -3.93
C PRO A 199 6.21 -11.70 -2.61
N PRO A 200 6.97 -10.58 -2.48
CA PRO A 200 7.00 -9.77 -1.28
C PRO A 200 5.68 -9.04 -1.06
N VAL A 201 5.44 -8.64 0.19
CA VAL A 201 4.43 -7.62 0.51
C VAL A 201 5.08 -6.25 0.35
N LEU A 202 4.59 -5.46 -0.60
CA LEU A 202 5.00 -4.07 -0.78
C LEU A 202 3.98 -3.16 -0.09
N LEU A 203 4.43 -2.44 0.91
CA LEU A 203 3.65 -1.39 1.59
C LEU A 203 4.09 -0.02 1.08
N ILE A 204 3.20 0.68 0.40
CA ILE A 204 3.34 2.09 0.05
C ILE A 204 2.54 2.88 1.08
N ASP A 205 3.25 3.47 2.05
CA ASP A 205 2.64 4.02 3.27
C ASP A 205 2.53 5.54 3.19
N GLU A 206 1.34 6.07 3.55
CA GLU A 206 0.99 7.50 3.51
C GLU A 206 1.21 8.13 2.11
N LEU A 207 0.65 7.50 1.06
CA LEU A 207 0.82 7.96 -0.33
C LEU A 207 0.31 9.40 -0.54
N ASP A 208 -0.70 9.81 0.20
CA ASP A 208 -1.25 11.17 0.20
C ASP A 208 -0.24 12.26 0.65
N ARG A 209 0.96 11.88 1.09
CA ARG A 209 2.06 12.79 1.39
C ARG A 209 3.04 13.01 0.23
N ALA A 210 3.02 12.14 -0.77
CA ALA A 210 3.80 12.33 -1.98
C ALA A 210 3.12 13.31 -2.94
N ASP A 211 3.86 13.79 -3.93
CA ASP A 211 3.37 14.72 -4.94
C ASP A 211 2.57 14.00 -6.04
N ASP A 212 1.78 14.75 -6.82
CA ASP A 212 0.99 14.21 -7.94
C ASP A 212 1.88 13.57 -9.03
N GLU A 213 3.11 14.02 -9.20
CA GLU A 213 4.08 13.46 -10.14
C GLU A 213 4.45 12.03 -9.74
N PHE A 214 4.53 11.75 -8.44
CA PHE A 214 4.78 10.42 -7.92
C PHE A 214 3.59 9.48 -8.14
N ASP A 215 2.35 9.98 -8.00
CA ASP A 215 1.14 9.21 -8.34
C ASP A 215 1.17 8.78 -9.82
N ALA A 216 1.56 9.69 -10.73
CA ALA A 216 1.67 9.39 -12.15
C ALA A 216 2.73 8.32 -12.45
N PHE A 217 3.88 8.38 -11.79
CA PHE A 217 4.92 7.35 -11.86
C PHE A 217 4.42 5.98 -11.36
N LEU A 218 3.73 5.96 -10.21
CA LEU A 218 3.15 4.72 -9.68
C LEU A 218 2.11 4.11 -10.62
N LEU A 219 1.37 4.92 -11.38
CA LEU A 219 0.43 4.44 -12.38
C LEU A 219 1.08 3.53 -13.41
N GLU A 220 2.25 3.92 -13.92
CA GLU A 220 3.01 3.15 -14.90
C GLU A 220 3.56 1.87 -14.25
N LEU A 221 4.22 2.02 -13.11
CA LEU A 221 4.84 0.92 -12.39
C LEU A 221 3.83 -0.17 -12.00
N LEU A 222 2.68 0.21 -11.41
CA LEU A 222 1.65 -0.72 -10.94
C LEU A 222 0.86 -1.37 -12.08
N SER A 223 0.92 -0.81 -13.32
CA SER A 223 0.25 -1.40 -14.48
C SER A 223 1.02 -2.57 -15.05
N ASP A 224 2.32 -2.41 -15.22
CA ASP A 224 3.17 -3.33 -15.97
C ASP A 224 4.16 -4.09 -15.08
N TRP A 225 4.25 -3.73 -13.81
CA TRP A 225 5.19 -4.29 -12.83
C TRP A 225 6.63 -4.27 -13.35
N GLN A 226 7.00 -3.15 -13.96
CA GLN A 226 8.30 -2.96 -14.55
C GLN A 226 8.85 -1.56 -14.27
N VAL A 227 10.17 -1.47 -14.33
CA VAL A 227 10.90 -0.22 -14.23
C VAL A 227 12.01 -0.23 -15.28
N THR A 228 12.25 0.91 -15.93
CA THR A 228 13.35 1.06 -16.88
C THR A 228 14.45 1.90 -16.25
N ILE A 229 15.65 1.31 -16.14
CA ILE A 229 16.87 1.98 -15.73
C ILE A 229 17.68 2.18 -17.02
N PRO A 230 18.02 3.43 -17.39
CA PRO A 230 18.64 3.71 -18.70
C PRO A 230 19.86 2.84 -19.02
N GLU A 231 20.71 2.60 -18.02
CA GLU A 231 21.96 1.86 -18.18
C GLU A 231 21.81 0.34 -18.10
N LEU A 232 20.72 -0.14 -17.48
CA LEU A 232 20.50 -1.59 -17.24
C LEU A 232 19.33 -2.15 -18.05
N GLY A 233 18.54 -1.28 -18.70
CA GLY A 233 17.33 -1.67 -19.42
C GLY A 233 16.12 -1.85 -18.53
N THR A 234 15.11 -2.56 -19.04
CA THR A 234 13.83 -2.76 -18.35
C THR A 234 13.88 -3.98 -17.45
N ILE A 235 13.62 -3.77 -16.18
CA ILE A 235 13.49 -4.80 -15.16
C ILE A 235 11.99 -5.02 -14.91
N LYS A 236 11.53 -6.25 -15.07
CA LYS A 236 10.13 -6.64 -14.92
C LYS A 236 9.96 -7.70 -13.85
N ALA A 237 8.93 -7.56 -13.02
CA ALA A 237 8.61 -8.58 -12.02
C ALA A 237 8.15 -9.87 -12.69
N THR A 238 8.72 -11.00 -12.27
CA THR A 238 8.27 -12.32 -12.71
C THR A 238 6.91 -12.68 -12.12
N VAL A 239 6.71 -12.30 -10.86
CA VAL A 239 5.43 -12.42 -10.14
C VAL A 239 5.14 -11.07 -9.49
N PRO A 240 3.96 -10.47 -9.70
CA PRO A 240 3.60 -9.21 -9.08
C PRO A 240 3.67 -9.29 -7.55
N PRO A 241 4.20 -8.27 -6.85
CA PRO A 241 4.17 -8.20 -5.39
C PRO A 241 2.73 -8.08 -4.88
N MET A 242 2.51 -8.46 -3.62
CA MET A 242 1.27 -8.18 -2.89
C MET A 242 1.34 -6.72 -2.42
N VAL A 243 0.51 -5.82 -2.96
CA VAL A 243 0.63 -4.38 -2.70
C VAL A 243 -0.49 -3.85 -1.83
N ILE A 244 -0.09 -3.21 -0.73
CA ILE A 244 -0.95 -2.43 0.15
C ILE A 244 -0.52 -0.96 0.05
N ILE A 245 -1.47 -0.09 -0.25
CA ILE A 245 -1.28 1.36 -0.28
C ILE A 245 -2.10 1.96 0.85
N THR A 246 -1.53 2.87 1.63
CA THR A 246 -2.26 3.57 2.69
C THR A 246 -2.35 5.06 2.40
N SER A 247 -3.46 5.68 2.82
CA SER A 247 -3.70 7.13 2.73
C SER A 247 -4.52 7.61 3.94
N ASN A 248 -4.17 8.79 4.46
CA ASN A 248 -4.96 9.51 5.48
C ASN A 248 -5.84 10.59 4.86
N ARG A 249 -5.90 10.67 3.51
CA ARG A 249 -6.64 11.68 2.76
C ARG A 249 -6.26 13.13 3.10
N THR A 250 -4.99 13.38 3.38
CA THR A 250 -4.49 14.76 3.53
C THR A 250 -4.54 15.52 2.22
N ARG A 251 -4.45 14.80 1.08
CA ARG A 251 -4.82 15.24 -0.27
C ARG A 251 -5.61 14.15 -1.01
N GLU A 252 -6.27 14.52 -2.09
CA GLU A 252 -6.89 13.56 -3.02
C GLU A 252 -5.81 12.88 -3.86
N LEU A 253 -5.89 11.55 -3.96
CA LEU A 253 -5.06 10.77 -4.87
C LEU A 253 -5.62 10.82 -6.28
N HIS A 254 -4.76 10.69 -7.29
CA HIS A 254 -5.16 10.74 -8.68
C HIS A 254 -6.18 9.63 -9.03
N ASP A 255 -7.30 10.00 -9.67
CA ASP A 255 -8.39 9.05 -10.01
C ASP A 255 -7.92 7.83 -10.81
N ALA A 256 -6.94 8.01 -11.70
CA ALA A 256 -6.40 6.90 -12.48
C ALA A 256 -5.72 5.86 -11.60
N LEU A 257 -5.08 6.27 -10.50
CA LEU A 257 -4.48 5.37 -9.51
C LEU A 257 -5.56 4.62 -8.74
N LYS A 258 -6.57 5.32 -8.24
CA LYS A 258 -7.72 4.71 -7.53
C LYS A 258 -8.41 3.63 -8.38
N ARG A 259 -8.57 3.85 -9.69
CA ARG A 259 -9.18 2.88 -10.63
C ARG A 259 -8.36 1.59 -10.82
N ARG A 260 -7.05 1.62 -10.58
CA ARG A 260 -6.18 0.44 -10.65
C ARG A 260 -6.19 -0.39 -9.37
N CYS A 261 -6.58 0.23 -8.26
CA CYS A 261 -6.63 -0.39 -6.95
C CYS A 261 -8.00 -0.99 -6.64
N LEU A 262 -8.04 -1.97 -5.77
CA LEU A 262 -9.21 -2.23 -4.96
C LEU A 262 -9.21 -1.23 -3.82
N TYR A 263 -10.38 -0.76 -3.42
CA TYR A 263 -10.53 0.31 -2.45
C TYR A 263 -11.24 -0.18 -1.20
N HIS A 264 -10.74 0.21 -0.02
CA HIS A 264 -11.44 0.00 1.23
C HIS A 264 -11.21 1.18 2.18
N TRP A 265 -12.29 1.70 2.74
CA TRP A 265 -12.27 2.71 3.79
C TRP A 265 -12.29 2.04 5.17
N ILE A 266 -11.35 2.42 6.04
CA ILE A 266 -11.27 1.93 7.43
C ILE A 266 -11.80 3.03 8.35
N GLU A 267 -12.94 2.77 8.97
CA GLU A 267 -13.54 3.66 9.96
C GLU A 267 -12.91 3.47 11.34
N TYR A 268 -13.13 4.44 12.22
CA TYR A 268 -12.90 4.21 13.64
C TYR A 268 -13.74 3.01 14.11
N PRO A 269 -13.16 2.12 14.94
CA PRO A 269 -13.90 0.96 15.42
C PRO A 269 -15.08 1.37 16.31
N THR A 270 -16.12 0.57 16.33
CA THR A 270 -17.18 0.66 17.35
C THR A 270 -16.61 0.30 18.73
N VAL A 271 -17.33 0.61 19.82
CA VAL A 271 -16.93 0.21 21.19
C VAL A 271 -16.62 -1.29 21.26
N GLN A 272 -17.50 -2.11 20.69
CA GLN A 272 -17.33 -3.57 20.68
C GLN A 272 -16.04 -4.01 19.96
N LYS A 273 -15.81 -3.47 18.76
CA LYS A 273 -14.59 -3.77 17.98
C LYS A 273 -13.32 -3.26 18.69
N GLU A 274 -13.40 -2.10 19.37
CA GLU A 274 -12.27 -1.57 20.13
C GLU A 274 -11.94 -2.43 21.35
N LEU A 275 -12.96 -2.98 22.02
CA LEU A 275 -12.76 -3.98 23.08
C LEU A 275 -12.08 -5.26 22.58
N GLU A 276 -12.50 -5.75 21.41
CA GLU A 276 -11.86 -6.91 20.77
C GLU A 276 -10.40 -6.62 20.42
N ILE A 277 -10.10 -5.41 19.93
CA ILE A 277 -8.73 -4.97 19.62
C ILE A 277 -7.89 -4.89 20.91
N ILE A 278 -8.42 -4.28 21.98
CA ILE A 278 -7.72 -4.22 23.27
C ILE A 278 -7.44 -5.63 23.78
N ALA A 279 -8.43 -6.52 23.78
CA ALA A 279 -8.27 -7.90 24.25
C ALA A 279 -7.26 -8.70 23.41
N ALA A 280 -7.23 -8.48 22.09
CA ALA A 280 -6.28 -9.15 21.19
C ALA A 280 -4.84 -8.65 21.38
N ARG A 281 -4.66 -7.32 21.60
CA ARG A 281 -3.33 -6.68 21.65
C ARG A 281 -2.76 -6.63 23.06
N ILE A 282 -3.61 -6.50 24.08
CA ILE A 282 -3.25 -6.41 25.50
C ILE A 282 -4.09 -7.45 26.29
N PRO A 283 -3.75 -8.74 26.22
CA PRO A 283 -4.54 -9.81 26.84
C PRO A 283 -4.70 -9.67 28.38
N ASP A 284 -3.75 -9.01 29.02
CA ASP A 284 -3.72 -8.79 30.47
C ASP A 284 -4.58 -7.59 30.93
N ALA A 285 -5.23 -6.87 29.99
CA ALA A 285 -6.06 -5.71 30.32
C ALA A 285 -7.32 -6.15 31.09
N PRO A 286 -7.58 -5.56 32.29
CA PRO A 286 -8.80 -5.85 33.04
C PRO A 286 -10.03 -5.47 32.21
N LYS A 287 -10.98 -6.39 32.04
CA LYS A 287 -12.19 -6.15 31.24
C LYS A 287 -12.98 -4.89 31.69
N PRO A 288 -13.19 -4.64 33.01
CA PRO A 288 -13.89 -3.44 33.44
C PRO A 288 -13.20 -2.13 33.01
N LEU A 289 -11.87 -2.09 33.11
CA LEU A 289 -11.07 -0.94 32.68
C LEU A 289 -11.13 -0.78 31.15
N SER A 290 -11.01 -1.88 30.39
CA SER A 290 -11.09 -1.86 28.93
C SER A 290 -12.42 -1.28 28.44
N VAL A 291 -13.55 -1.66 29.11
CA VAL A 291 -14.89 -1.10 28.79
C VAL A 291 -14.94 0.39 29.04
N GLN A 292 -14.41 0.84 30.19
CA GLN A 292 -14.37 2.27 30.52
C GLN A 292 -13.53 3.06 29.51
N ILE A 293 -12.35 2.56 29.13
CA ILE A 293 -11.46 3.18 28.15
C ILE A 293 -12.13 3.25 26.78
N ALA A 294 -12.64 2.14 26.25
CA ALA A 294 -13.27 2.10 24.94
C ALA A 294 -14.49 3.03 24.89
N THR A 295 -15.33 3.06 25.92
CA THR A 295 -16.51 3.95 26.01
C THR A 295 -16.08 5.41 26.08
N PHE A 296 -15.10 5.73 26.92
CA PHE A 296 -14.55 7.08 27.05
C PHE A 296 -13.97 7.61 25.73
N VAL A 297 -13.13 6.79 25.05
CA VAL A 297 -12.52 7.18 23.77
C VAL A 297 -13.57 7.36 22.69
N GLN A 298 -14.60 6.51 22.64
CA GLN A 298 -15.72 6.68 21.71
C GLN A 298 -16.51 7.96 21.96
N ALA A 299 -16.74 8.32 23.21
CA ALA A 299 -17.39 9.58 23.55
C ALA A 299 -16.49 10.77 23.18
N LEU A 300 -15.19 10.65 23.46
CA LEU A 300 -14.19 11.68 23.15
C LEU A 300 -14.06 11.94 21.64
N ARG A 301 -14.17 10.91 20.80
CA ARG A 301 -14.15 11.04 19.33
C ARG A 301 -15.32 11.83 18.75
N LYS A 302 -16.38 12.05 19.51
CA LYS A 302 -17.53 12.88 19.09
C LYS A 302 -17.35 14.34 19.44
N GLU A 303 -16.34 14.68 20.24
CA GLU A 303 -16.03 16.03 20.63
C GLU A 303 -15.21 16.74 19.56
N ASP A 304 -15.31 18.06 19.52
CA ASP A 304 -14.54 18.92 18.63
C ASP A 304 -13.12 19.07 19.15
N LEU A 305 -12.20 18.19 18.71
CA LEU A 305 -10.78 18.15 19.06
C LEU A 305 -9.92 18.50 17.86
N TRP A 306 -8.77 19.08 18.09
CA TRP A 306 -7.76 19.29 17.06
C TRP A 306 -7.31 17.98 16.43
N LYS A 307 -7.14 16.96 17.27
CA LYS A 307 -6.80 15.61 16.80
C LYS A 307 -7.54 14.57 17.62
N VAL A 308 -8.40 13.87 16.95
CA VAL A 308 -9.16 12.74 17.50
C VAL A 308 -8.22 11.56 17.75
N PRO A 309 -8.28 10.90 18.93
CA PRO A 309 -7.41 9.76 19.22
C PRO A 309 -7.77 8.53 18.37
N GLY A 310 -6.75 7.91 17.77
CA GLY A 310 -6.87 6.66 17.02
C GLY A 310 -6.81 5.42 17.94
N VAL A 311 -6.83 4.26 17.31
CA VAL A 311 -6.73 2.96 18.01
C VAL A 311 -5.35 2.80 18.66
N ALA A 312 -4.29 3.30 18.02
CA ALA A 312 -2.95 3.23 18.57
C ALA A 312 -2.86 3.97 19.91
N GLU A 313 -3.38 5.20 19.96
CA GLU A 313 -3.42 6.00 21.19
C GLU A 313 -4.28 5.34 22.27
N THR A 314 -5.39 4.67 21.90
CA THR A 314 -6.21 3.90 22.85
C THR A 314 -5.41 2.75 23.46
N LEU A 315 -4.66 2.00 22.64
CA LEU A 315 -3.82 0.90 23.13
C LEU A 315 -2.69 1.41 24.03
N ASP A 316 -2.01 2.46 23.63
CA ASP A 316 -0.93 3.08 24.43
C ASP A 316 -1.47 3.56 25.79
N TRP A 317 -2.64 4.18 25.78
CA TRP A 317 -3.27 4.66 27.02
C TRP A 317 -3.73 3.50 27.92
N THR A 318 -4.28 2.43 27.33
CA THR A 318 -4.61 1.21 28.07
C THR A 318 -3.38 0.62 28.72
N ALA A 319 -2.26 0.51 27.99
CA ALA A 319 -0.99 0.01 28.54
C ALA A 319 -0.46 0.91 29.66
N ALA A 320 -0.57 2.24 29.52
CA ALA A 320 -0.17 3.19 30.56
C ALA A 320 -1.00 3.03 31.85
N MET A 321 -2.33 2.82 31.72
CA MET A 321 -3.20 2.57 32.87
C MET A 321 -2.75 1.32 33.64
N ILE A 322 -2.46 0.22 32.92
CA ILE A 322 -2.02 -1.03 33.52
C ILE A 322 -0.66 -0.85 34.20
N ALA A 323 0.28 -0.15 33.56
CA ALA A 323 1.60 0.11 34.11
C ALA A 323 1.57 0.92 35.43
N LEU A 324 0.55 1.79 35.58
CA LEU A 324 0.31 2.58 36.80
C LEU A 324 -0.59 1.86 37.84
N GLY A 325 -1.05 0.65 37.56
CA GLY A 325 -1.95 -0.09 38.43
C GLY A 325 -3.32 0.57 38.59
N ILE A 326 -3.78 1.28 37.55
CA ILE A 326 -5.08 1.97 37.56
C ILE A 326 -6.16 0.97 37.12
N GLU A 327 -7.20 0.84 37.91
CA GLU A 327 -8.33 -0.07 37.66
C GLU A 327 -9.61 0.68 37.19
N GLU A 328 -9.69 1.98 37.45
CA GLU A 328 -10.86 2.82 37.12
C GLU A 328 -10.45 4.21 36.62
N LEU A 329 -11.20 4.74 35.64
CA LEU A 329 -10.98 6.09 35.12
C LEU A 329 -11.24 7.20 36.15
N LYS A 330 -11.95 6.93 37.25
CA LYS A 330 -12.17 7.91 38.33
C LYS A 330 -10.91 8.24 39.14
N ASN A 331 -9.82 7.48 38.97
CA ASN A 331 -8.58 7.75 39.66
C ASN A 331 -7.99 9.09 39.21
N PRO A 332 -7.68 10.04 40.11
CA PRO A 332 -7.17 11.38 39.75
C PRO A 332 -5.91 11.35 38.88
N ILE A 333 -5.05 10.33 39.03
CA ILE A 333 -3.79 10.18 38.29
C ILE A 333 -4.05 9.98 36.78
N VAL A 334 -5.24 9.59 36.37
CA VAL A 334 -5.64 9.44 34.96
C VAL A 334 -5.50 10.75 34.20
N LEU A 335 -5.77 11.89 34.85
CA LEU A 335 -5.61 13.22 34.25
C LEU A 335 -4.15 13.49 33.82
N ASP A 336 -3.18 12.98 34.55
CA ASP A 336 -1.76 13.14 34.25
C ASP A 336 -1.32 12.25 33.06
N THR A 337 -2.15 11.27 32.70
CA THR A 337 -1.86 10.35 31.58
C THR A 337 -2.48 10.78 30.26
N LEU A 338 -3.29 11.83 30.23
CA LEU A 338 -4.00 12.26 29.02
C LEU A 338 -3.07 12.61 27.85
N GLY A 339 -1.82 12.98 28.11
CA GLY A 339 -0.80 13.18 27.09
C GLY A 339 -0.42 11.89 26.33
N THR A 340 -0.75 10.70 26.86
CA THR A 340 -0.62 9.43 26.11
C THR A 340 -1.71 9.29 25.05
N LEU A 341 -2.93 9.76 25.36
CA LEU A 341 -4.10 9.67 24.49
C LEU A 341 -4.20 10.85 23.51
N LEU A 342 -3.92 12.06 23.98
CA LEU A 342 -4.06 13.33 23.25
C LEU A 342 -2.69 13.89 22.88
N LYS A 343 -2.56 14.44 21.67
CA LYS A 343 -1.26 14.91 21.14
C LYS A 343 -1.20 16.43 20.93
N HIS A 344 -2.26 17.17 21.33
CA HIS A 344 -2.33 18.63 21.31
C HIS A 344 -2.59 19.15 22.70
N GLN A 345 -1.84 20.18 23.10
CA GLN A 345 -1.95 20.76 24.45
C GLN A 345 -3.35 21.34 24.70
N GLU A 346 -3.93 21.97 23.69
CA GLU A 346 -5.27 22.56 23.73
C GLU A 346 -6.32 21.48 24.02
N ASP A 347 -6.21 20.31 23.37
CA ASP A 347 -7.11 19.17 23.60
C ASP A 347 -6.95 18.62 25.03
N VAL A 348 -5.71 18.49 25.52
CA VAL A 348 -5.42 18.02 26.90
C VAL A 348 -6.08 18.95 27.91
N VAL A 349 -5.86 20.27 27.78
CA VAL A 349 -6.44 21.28 28.71
C VAL A 349 -7.96 21.26 28.65
N ARG A 350 -8.56 21.22 27.46
CA ARG A 350 -10.01 21.18 27.28
C ARG A 350 -10.60 19.91 27.88
N VAL A 351 -9.99 18.76 27.64
CA VAL A 351 -10.45 17.49 28.19
C VAL A 351 -10.34 17.50 29.71
N GLN A 352 -9.22 17.91 30.29
CA GLN A 352 -9.05 17.97 31.73
C GLN A 352 -10.11 18.85 32.43
N ARG A 353 -10.39 20.04 31.88
CA ARG A 353 -11.24 21.02 32.52
C ARG A 353 -12.73 20.77 32.30
N ASP A 354 -13.10 20.46 31.06
CA ASP A 354 -14.49 20.59 30.62
C ASP A 354 -15.13 19.23 30.31
N LEU A 355 -14.40 18.32 29.68
CA LEU A 355 -14.96 17.07 29.15
C LEU A 355 -14.82 15.88 30.09
N TYR A 356 -13.70 15.76 30.79
CA TYR A 356 -13.38 14.57 31.59
C TYR A 356 -14.41 14.28 32.69
N PRO A 357 -14.83 15.26 33.55
CA PRO A 357 -15.83 15.00 34.59
C PRO A 357 -17.15 14.51 34.02
N ARG A 358 -17.58 15.09 32.89
CA ARG A 358 -18.80 14.71 32.19
C ARG A 358 -18.69 13.30 31.60
N LEU A 359 -17.66 13.05 30.79
CA LEU A 359 -17.50 11.79 30.10
C LEU A 359 -17.29 10.61 31.06
N VAL A 360 -16.51 10.79 32.12
CA VAL A 360 -16.36 9.75 33.16
C VAL A 360 -17.65 9.49 33.90
N GLY A 361 -18.48 10.52 34.12
CA GLY A 361 -19.83 10.38 34.69
C GLY A 361 -20.75 9.55 33.77
N GLU A 362 -20.72 9.81 32.47
CA GLU A 362 -21.50 9.08 31.46
C GLU A 362 -21.04 7.61 31.38
N VAL A 363 -19.73 7.34 31.36
CA VAL A 363 -19.16 5.98 31.40
C VAL A 363 -19.62 5.22 32.64
N ALA A 364 -19.64 5.86 33.79
CA ALA A 364 -20.07 5.23 35.05
C ALA A 364 -21.59 4.94 35.08
N SER A 365 -22.42 5.78 34.45
CA SER A 365 -23.86 5.58 34.36
C SER A 365 -24.28 4.63 33.24
N GLY A 366 -23.46 4.51 32.16
CA GLY A 366 -23.69 3.63 31.03
C GLY A 366 -23.20 2.19 31.21
N SER A 367 -22.55 1.87 32.34
CA SER A 367 -22.11 0.49 32.65
C SER A 367 -23.29 -0.49 32.91
N ASP A 368 -24.53 -0.05 32.76
CA ASP A 368 -25.74 -0.89 32.73
C ASP A 368 -26.12 -1.37 31.31
N VAL A 369 -25.27 -1.22 30.30
CA VAL A 369 -25.46 -1.87 28.99
C VAL A 369 -25.19 -3.38 29.19
N ARG A 370 -26.28 -4.09 29.49
CA ARG A 370 -26.32 -5.57 29.57
C ARG A 370 -25.84 -6.19 28.25
N PRO A 371 -25.23 -7.39 28.35
CA PRO A 371 -24.62 -8.13 27.24
C PRO A 371 -25.62 -8.48 26.14
#